data_415c1f3f8beb4624e3d43540b0863a01
#
_entry.id   415c1f3f8beb4624e3d43540b0863a01
#
_cell.length_a   1.000
_cell.length_b   1.000
_cell.length_c   1.000
_cell.angle_alpha   90.00
_cell.angle_beta   90.00
_cell.angle_gamma   90.00
#
_symmetry.space_group_name_H-M   'P 1'
#
loop_
_entity.id
_entity.type
_entity.pdbx_description
1 polymer ?
#
loop_
_entity_poly.entity_id
_entity_poly.type
_entity_poly.pdbx_seq_one_letter_code
_entity_poly.pdbx_strand_id
1 'polypeptide(L)'
;MIYLKYDFTHFSESLPLYISHCFRIKLHGSFSSITTKQRMVLDVKLDIKTISREVVKNIYQNKFGYYTKAVILQLFLATVGSYSLRFIFKLILMSAGQDNFTTHNVISILSAPLSIPLLFVFVILLSMLTLFEFSVLTLMVYSSYKNEKILWRDSLTKEFIKWKNFSPKQLFLFVIYFILMIPMSNLGLSSAFSEKFFIPTFITEELMKMKNGVVVYIAFLVICGYINIRLIFTIPLTVINNQPFSTNMKKSLEITKKGKIRLLFMWFRLEAVLVITGGILLWVNTLVFELLDSSGREIVYNNVFYIISRIILFFFIIASKLILISSIVKIISDRGEKLFFKTAPRVDNEIKRRKKLAAITSVIMIIIFGHMGYQMFSTEINKNVLIIAHRGYSKMGVENSLESLAGAKKVGADYVELDIQLTKDNKFVVMHDFNLKRLAGVDKMVKDLTFDEIEKLTISQGNFKSHIPSFEEFVNRAKELNIKLLVELKPHGGEPYNYAELFINEMKRLGVEKTYKTMSGNLDIMEEIERKDPEIETGHIIALQFGNFSDEKVDFFVLEDFSFNDILSADAKKKGKDILVWTIDDSENIVKYLHKDVAGIITDYPDMVKEEIENEEDSYFEKLTRLLYQNIK
;
A
#
# COMPACT_ATOMS: atom_id res chain seq x y z
N MET A 1 7.63 -16.68 -11.66
CA MET A 1 8.59 -16.65 -12.76
C MET A 1 7.79 -16.65 -14.07
N ILE A 2 7.19 -15.50 -14.40
CA ILE A 2 6.39 -15.31 -15.61
C ILE A 2 7.12 -14.37 -16.54
N TYR A 3 7.35 -14.85 -17.73
CA TYR A 3 8.09 -14.25 -18.83
C TYR A 3 7.44 -12.94 -19.30
N LEU A 4 8.13 -11.82 -19.13
CA LEU A 4 7.99 -10.65 -19.99
C LEU A 4 9.07 -10.72 -21.07
N LYS A 5 8.75 -11.32 -22.20
CA LYS A 5 9.44 -11.09 -23.47
C LYS A 5 8.85 -9.82 -24.08
N TYR A 6 9.50 -8.71 -23.93
CA TYR A 6 9.35 -7.56 -24.81
C TYR A 6 10.67 -7.30 -25.51
N ASP A 7 10.60 -7.34 -26.82
CA ASP A 7 11.70 -7.14 -27.77
C ASP A 7 12.16 -5.67 -27.75
N PHE A 8 13.37 -5.42 -27.28
CA PHE A 8 13.99 -4.08 -27.12
C PHE A 8 14.83 -3.69 -28.35
N THR A 9 14.36 -3.89 -29.58
CA THR A 9 15.17 -3.58 -30.77
C THR A 9 14.76 -2.36 -31.60
N HIS A 10 13.87 -1.47 -31.13
CA HIS A 10 13.60 -0.21 -31.84
C HIS A 10 13.34 0.97 -30.91
N PHE A 11 14.37 1.43 -30.18
CA PHE A 11 14.32 2.73 -29.53
C PHE A 11 15.72 3.36 -29.39
N SER A 12 16.33 3.67 -30.52
CA SER A 12 17.47 4.58 -30.58
C SER A 12 17.25 5.53 -31.75
N GLU A 13 16.60 6.65 -31.51
CA GLU A 13 16.70 7.90 -32.27
C GLU A 13 15.44 8.74 -32.03
N SER A 14 15.50 9.60 -31.01
CA SER A 14 14.80 10.88 -30.89
C SER A 14 14.50 11.26 -29.43
N LEU A 15 15.55 11.51 -28.66
CA LEU A 15 15.42 12.30 -27.45
C LEU A 15 16.70 13.09 -27.21
N PRO A 16 16.88 14.23 -27.86
CA PRO A 16 17.54 15.33 -27.16
C PRO A 16 16.83 16.65 -27.43
N LEU A 17 16.81 17.55 -26.48
CA LEU A 17 16.66 19.00 -26.54
C LEU A 17 15.56 19.66 -25.68
N TYR A 18 14.71 18.93 -24.94
CA TYR A 18 13.73 19.65 -24.10
C TYR A 18 13.98 19.60 -22.58
N ILE A 19 14.96 18.84 -22.07
CA ILE A 19 15.23 18.74 -20.62
C ILE A 19 16.29 19.75 -20.14
N SER A 20 17.02 20.44 -21.03
CA SER A 20 18.08 21.34 -20.60
C SER A 20 17.66 22.76 -20.21
N HIS A 21 16.40 23.15 -20.42
CA HIS A 21 15.95 24.53 -20.22
C HIS A 21 15.13 24.82 -18.95
N CYS A 22 14.65 23.82 -18.23
CA CYS A 22 13.83 24.03 -17.04
C CYS A 22 14.56 24.02 -15.68
N PHE A 23 15.86 23.75 -15.62
CA PHE A 23 16.60 23.69 -14.34
C PHE A 23 17.82 24.63 -14.28
N ARG A 24 17.73 25.81 -14.88
CA ARG A 24 18.67 26.92 -14.58
C ARG A 24 18.00 27.96 -13.70
N ILE A 25 17.73 27.64 -12.44
CA ILE A 25 17.54 28.65 -11.41
C ILE A 25 18.92 29.17 -11.05
N LYS A 26 19.21 30.39 -11.49
CA LYS A 26 20.39 31.16 -11.08
C LYS A 26 20.35 31.41 -9.57
N LEU A 27 21.07 30.59 -8.81
CA LEU A 27 21.51 30.93 -7.45
C LEU A 27 22.81 31.74 -7.55
N HIS A 28 22.71 33.02 -7.86
CA HIS A 28 23.77 33.99 -7.58
C HIS A 28 23.54 34.55 -6.17
N GLY A 29 24.32 34.09 -5.22
CA GLY A 29 24.42 34.59 -3.86
C GLY A 29 25.69 34.07 -3.21
N SER A 30 26.74 34.89 -3.20
CA SER A 30 27.96 34.87 -2.37
C SER A 30 28.52 33.51 -1.91
N PHE A 31 29.33 32.90 -2.71
CA PHE A 31 30.31 31.89 -2.30
C PHE A 31 31.65 32.56 -1.97
N SER A 32 31.80 33.06 -0.74
CA SER A 32 33.13 33.40 -0.22
C SER A 32 33.27 32.88 1.19
N SER A 33 34.34 32.14 1.42
CA SER A 33 34.88 31.58 2.67
C SER A 33 34.38 30.19 3.10
N ILE A 34 34.66 29.19 2.31
CA ILE A 34 34.89 27.83 2.87
C ILE A 34 36.43 27.72 3.03
N THR A 35 36.91 27.65 4.28
CA THR A 35 38.32 27.50 4.58
C THR A 35 38.89 26.21 3.98
N THR A 36 40.15 26.20 3.59
CA THR A 36 40.86 25.04 2.99
C THR A 36 40.72 23.76 3.83
N LYS A 37 40.59 23.91 5.15
CA LYS A 37 40.36 22.82 6.10
C LYS A 37 38.96 22.17 5.98
N GLN A 38 37.94 22.94 5.61
CA GLN A 38 36.59 22.41 5.33
C GLN A 38 36.52 21.72 3.95
N ARG A 39 37.30 22.13 2.97
CA ARG A 39 37.44 21.42 1.68
C ARG A 39 38.13 20.07 1.82
N MET A 40 39.14 19.92 2.69
CA MET A 40 39.80 18.63 2.95
C MET A 40 38.90 17.60 3.59
N VAL A 41 37.95 18.00 4.47
CA VAL A 41 37.00 17.10 5.11
C VAL A 41 35.91 16.59 4.15
N LEU A 42 35.64 17.33 3.07
CA LEU A 42 34.61 16.96 2.07
C LEU A 42 35.11 15.95 1.02
N ASP A 43 36.43 15.81 0.83
CA ASP A 43 37.03 14.94 -0.20
C ASP A 43 37.53 13.59 0.33
N VAL A 44 37.07 13.14 1.49
CA VAL A 44 37.35 11.78 2.00
C VAL A 44 36.83 10.76 1.01
N LYS A 45 37.74 10.08 0.33
CA LYS A 45 37.43 9.00 -0.61
C LYS A 45 36.73 7.89 0.17
N LEU A 46 35.45 7.60 -0.14
CA LEU A 46 34.66 6.56 0.50
C LEU A 46 35.33 5.19 0.28
N ASP A 47 35.97 4.64 1.32
CA ASP A 47 36.45 3.26 1.33
C ASP A 47 35.30 2.31 1.70
N ILE A 48 34.59 1.87 0.67
CA ILE A 48 33.42 1.00 0.77
C ILE A 48 33.73 -0.32 1.48
N LYS A 49 34.93 -0.88 1.25
CA LYS A 49 35.30 -2.17 1.84
C LYS A 49 35.44 -2.05 3.36
N THR A 50 36.12 -1.01 3.84
CA THR A 50 36.27 -0.72 5.26
C THR A 50 34.93 -0.37 5.90
N ILE A 51 34.12 0.49 5.27
CA ILE A 51 32.78 0.84 5.77
C ILE A 51 31.91 -0.40 5.91
N SER A 52 31.82 -1.26 4.89
CA SER A 52 31.01 -2.50 4.96
C SER A 52 31.45 -3.42 6.09
N ARG A 53 32.76 -3.60 6.27
CA ARG A 53 33.32 -4.45 7.37
C ARG A 53 32.95 -3.88 8.74
N GLU A 54 33.09 -2.58 8.93
CA GLU A 54 32.77 -1.94 10.21
C GLU A 54 31.27 -1.94 10.50
N VAL A 55 30.42 -1.77 9.50
CA VAL A 55 28.97 -1.89 9.64
C VAL A 55 28.58 -3.27 10.13
N VAL A 56 29.02 -4.32 9.47
CA VAL A 56 28.72 -5.71 9.87
C VAL A 56 29.27 -6.00 11.27
N LYS A 57 30.51 -5.60 11.56
CA LYS A 57 31.13 -5.76 12.90
C LYS A 57 30.31 -5.05 13.98
N ASN A 58 29.91 -3.81 13.75
CA ASN A 58 29.14 -3.03 14.70
C ASN A 58 27.77 -3.67 15.00
N ILE A 59 27.05 -4.11 13.97
CA ILE A 59 25.76 -4.78 14.12
C ILE A 59 25.91 -6.08 14.91
N TYR A 60 26.90 -6.91 14.56
CA TYR A 60 27.14 -8.18 15.24
C TYR A 60 27.49 -7.99 16.73
N GLN A 61 28.37 -7.05 17.04
CA GLN A 61 28.77 -6.76 18.42
C GLN A 61 27.65 -6.21 19.30
N ASN A 62 26.69 -5.50 18.71
CA ASN A 62 25.59 -4.84 19.42
C ASN A 62 24.22 -5.50 19.22
N LYS A 63 24.15 -6.67 18.59
CA LYS A 63 22.92 -7.35 18.18
C LYS A 63 21.82 -7.39 19.23
N PHE A 64 22.11 -7.78 20.47
CA PHE A 64 21.10 -7.85 21.54
C PHE A 64 20.56 -6.47 21.94
N GLY A 65 21.44 -5.46 21.99
CA GLY A 65 21.03 -4.10 22.30
C GLY A 65 20.22 -3.45 21.18
N TYR A 66 20.56 -3.73 19.93
CA TYR A 66 19.84 -3.26 18.76
C TYR A 66 18.46 -3.91 18.65
N TYR A 67 18.41 -5.23 18.75
CA TYR A 67 17.17 -5.99 18.74
C TYR A 67 16.18 -5.49 19.80
N THR A 68 16.59 -5.48 21.06
CA THR A 68 15.71 -5.06 22.16
C THR A 68 15.14 -3.65 21.95
N LYS A 69 16.00 -2.70 21.56
CA LYS A 69 15.57 -1.32 21.35
C LYS A 69 14.66 -1.17 20.13
N ALA A 70 14.95 -1.91 19.06
CA ALA A 70 14.11 -1.91 17.86
C ALA A 70 12.72 -2.50 18.15
N VAL A 71 12.64 -3.63 18.87
CA VAL A 71 11.35 -4.21 19.27
C VAL A 71 10.54 -3.24 20.12
N ILE A 72 11.16 -2.65 21.17
CA ILE A 72 10.47 -1.68 22.04
C ILE A 72 9.99 -0.47 21.23
N LEU A 73 10.81 0.03 20.31
CA LEU A 73 10.46 1.14 19.45
C LEU A 73 9.27 0.79 18.55
N GLN A 74 9.29 -0.36 17.90
CA GLN A 74 8.20 -0.80 17.02
C GLN A 74 6.90 -1.02 17.81
N LEU A 75 6.96 -1.62 19.00
CA LEU A 75 5.79 -1.77 19.86
C LEU A 75 5.24 -0.41 20.30
N PHE A 76 6.09 0.55 20.65
CA PHE A 76 5.67 1.90 21.00
C PHE A 76 4.96 2.60 19.82
N LEU A 77 5.53 2.50 18.62
CA LEU A 77 4.95 3.11 17.42
C LEU A 77 3.63 2.42 17.04
N ALA A 78 3.58 1.08 17.09
CA ALA A 78 2.38 0.32 16.78
C ALA A 78 1.23 0.56 17.76
N THR A 79 1.52 0.87 19.03
CA THR A 79 0.50 1.13 20.06
C THR A 79 0.24 2.62 20.22
N VAL A 80 1.13 3.33 20.92
CA VAL A 80 0.95 4.75 21.27
C VAL A 80 0.89 5.64 20.03
N GLY A 81 1.78 5.41 19.06
CA GLY A 81 1.82 6.17 17.81
C GLY A 81 0.53 6.02 17.00
N SER A 82 0.11 4.78 16.77
CA SER A 82 -1.12 4.50 16.02
C SER A 82 -2.37 5.00 16.73
N TYR A 83 -2.44 4.85 18.07
CA TYR A 83 -3.54 5.37 18.85
C TYR A 83 -3.64 6.90 18.75
N SER A 84 -2.50 7.61 18.86
CA SER A 84 -2.47 9.07 18.74
C SER A 84 -2.94 9.56 17.38
N LEU A 85 -2.52 8.89 16.29
CA LEU A 85 -2.97 9.21 14.94
C LEU A 85 -4.47 8.96 14.76
N ARG A 86 -4.97 7.81 15.22
CA ARG A 86 -6.41 7.49 15.19
C ARG A 86 -7.23 8.50 15.97
N PHE A 87 -6.73 8.96 17.12
CA PHE A 87 -7.40 9.97 17.94
C PHE A 87 -7.54 11.31 17.20
N ILE A 88 -6.46 11.83 16.60
CA ILE A 88 -6.53 13.07 15.81
C ILE A 88 -7.43 12.89 14.59
N PHE A 89 -7.36 11.75 13.91
CA PHE A 89 -8.22 11.46 12.78
C PHE A 89 -9.71 11.44 13.18
N LYS A 90 -10.05 10.84 14.32
CA LYS A 90 -11.40 10.90 14.88
C LYS A 90 -11.85 12.34 15.17
N LEU A 91 -10.96 13.19 15.67
CA LEU A 91 -11.29 14.61 15.87
C LEU A 91 -11.57 15.34 14.55
N ILE A 92 -10.86 14.99 13.46
CA ILE A 92 -11.14 15.54 12.12
C ILE A 92 -12.55 15.17 11.69
N LEU A 93 -12.94 13.90 11.80
CA LEU A 93 -14.28 13.44 11.44
C LEU A 93 -15.36 14.12 12.28
N MET A 94 -15.18 14.13 13.62
CA MET A 94 -16.12 14.78 14.54
C MET A 94 -16.28 16.27 14.25
N SER A 95 -15.22 16.98 13.84
CA SER A 95 -15.29 18.41 13.51
C SER A 95 -16.12 18.70 12.27
N ALA A 96 -16.29 17.72 11.41
CA ALA A 96 -17.10 17.77 10.19
C ALA A 96 -18.50 17.15 10.39
N GLY A 97 -18.82 16.65 11.59
CA GLY A 97 -20.07 15.93 11.83
C GLY A 97 -20.19 14.61 11.04
N GLN A 98 -19.03 13.98 10.74
CA GLN A 98 -18.95 12.75 9.98
C GLN A 98 -18.47 11.60 10.85
N ASP A 99 -18.96 10.39 10.60
CA ASP A 99 -18.52 9.17 11.29
C ASP A 99 -17.36 8.48 10.55
N ASN A 100 -17.19 8.78 9.27
CA ASN A 100 -16.20 8.18 8.40
C ASN A 100 -15.57 9.19 7.43
N PHE A 101 -14.53 8.73 6.73
CA PHE A 101 -13.89 9.41 5.60
C PHE A 101 -14.06 8.53 4.36
N THR A 102 -14.77 9.03 3.37
CA THR A 102 -14.98 8.35 2.08
C THR A 102 -14.70 9.31 0.94
N THR A 103 -14.64 8.81 -0.29
CA THR A 103 -14.53 9.65 -1.50
C THR A 103 -15.68 10.64 -1.64
N HIS A 104 -16.86 10.31 -1.13
CA HIS A 104 -18.07 11.15 -1.25
C HIS A 104 -18.08 12.33 -0.28
N ASN A 105 -17.53 12.17 0.94
CA ASN A 105 -17.60 13.22 1.96
C ASN A 105 -16.31 14.04 2.12
N VAL A 106 -15.29 13.80 1.28
CA VAL A 106 -14.01 14.54 1.30
C VAL A 106 -14.22 16.05 1.28
N ILE A 107 -15.09 16.55 0.38
CA ILE A 107 -15.36 18.01 0.25
C ILE A 107 -16.03 18.53 1.51
N SER A 108 -17.01 17.81 2.06
CA SER A 108 -17.70 18.17 3.30
C SER A 108 -16.71 18.26 4.48
N ILE A 109 -15.83 17.25 4.61
CA ILE A 109 -14.80 17.23 5.66
C ILE A 109 -13.82 18.39 5.49
N LEU A 110 -13.31 18.62 4.28
CA LEU A 110 -12.36 19.71 4.02
C LEU A 110 -12.99 21.10 4.15
N SER A 111 -14.32 21.22 4.00
CA SER A 111 -15.04 22.47 4.18
C SER A 111 -15.31 22.82 5.66
N ALA A 112 -15.19 21.88 6.56
CA ALA A 112 -15.40 22.13 7.99
C ALA A 112 -14.26 22.99 8.56
N PRO A 113 -14.56 24.05 9.34
CA PRO A 113 -13.57 25.07 9.76
C PRO A 113 -12.37 24.49 10.53
N LEU A 114 -12.56 23.44 11.32
CA LEU A 114 -11.52 22.83 12.14
C LEU A 114 -10.81 21.67 11.46
N SER A 115 -11.36 21.13 10.38
CA SER A 115 -10.78 19.95 9.72
C SER A 115 -9.41 20.21 9.10
N ILE A 116 -9.23 21.35 8.41
CA ILE A 116 -7.94 21.69 7.80
C ILE A 116 -6.84 21.90 8.87
N PRO A 117 -7.04 22.68 9.95
CA PRO A 117 -6.10 22.77 11.05
C PRO A 117 -5.77 21.41 11.69
N LEU A 118 -6.77 20.55 11.92
CA LEU A 118 -6.57 19.21 12.50
C LEU A 118 -5.83 18.28 11.52
N LEU A 119 -6.12 18.35 10.23
CA LEU A 119 -5.39 17.62 9.20
C LEU A 119 -3.90 18.03 9.18
N PHE A 120 -3.63 19.31 9.31
CA PHE A 120 -2.26 19.81 9.44
C PHE A 120 -1.57 19.25 10.69
N VAL A 121 -2.27 19.22 11.84
CA VAL A 121 -1.78 18.59 13.09
C VAL A 121 -1.52 17.10 12.87
N PHE A 122 -2.40 16.38 12.16
CA PHE A 122 -2.23 14.96 11.82
C PHE A 122 -0.97 14.70 11.00
N VAL A 123 -0.75 15.48 9.93
CA VAL A 123 0.44 15.36 9.07
C VAL A 123 1.72 15.69 9.85
N ILE A 124 1.69 16.71 10.71
CA ILE A 124 2.81 17.02 11.59
C ILE A 124 3.08 15.85 12.53
N LEU A 125 2.08 15.33 13.23
CA LEU A 125 2.25 14.22 14.17
C LEU A 125 2.83 12.98 13.48
N LEU A 126 2.28 12.61 12.31
CA LEU A 126 2.78 11.51 11.49
C LEU A 126 4.25 11.70 11.12
N SER A 127 4.58 12.89 10.62
CA SER A 127 5.96 13.25 10.28
C SER A 127 6.88 13.21 11.50
N MET A 128 6.38 13.63 12.66
CA MET A 128 7.10 13.60 13.94
C MET A 128 7.36 12.17 14.42
N LEU A 129 6.40 11.29 14.37
CA LEU A 129 6.57 9.89 14.75
C LEU A 129 7.61 9.20 13.85
N THR A 130 7.59 9.48 12.57
CA THR A 130 8.60 8.98 11.61
C THR A 130 10.00 9.50 11.94
N LEU A 131 10.13 10.80 12.17
CA LEU A 131 11.43 11.36 12.56
C LEU A 131 11.91 10.79 13.91
N PHE A 132 11.01 10.56 14.85
CA PHE A 132 11.33 9.93 16.14
C PHE A 132 11.91 8.52 15.93
N GLU A 133 11.31 7.69 15.07
CA GLU A 133 11.85 6.37 14.71
C GLU A 133 13.29 6.47 14.22
N PHE A 134 13.52 7.30 13.20
CA PHE A 134 14.86 7.48 12.64
C PHE A 134 15.86 8.11 13.63
N SER A 135 15.41 9.02 14.50
CA SER A 135 16.25 9.62 15.54
C SER A 135 16.75 8.57 16.53
N VAL A 136 15.84 7.73 17.03
CA VAL A 136 16.19 6.67 17.98
C VAL A 136 17.20 5.70 17.36
N LEU A 137 16.96 5.25 16.13
CA LEU A 137 17.86 4.35 15.42
C LEU A 137 19.23 5.00 15.13
N THR A 138 19.24 6.24 14.67
CA THR A 138 20.48 7.01 14.40
C THR A 138 21.32 7.19 15.66
N LEU A 139 20.71 7.63 16.78
CA LEU A 139 21.41 7.84 18.04
C LEU A 139 21.92 6.53 18.63
N MET A 140 21.14 5.46 18.51
CA MET A 140 21.52 4.13 18.94
C MET A 140 22.79 3.65 18.21
N VAL A 141 22.85 3.82 16.91
CA VAL A 141 24.00 3.43 16.08
C VAL A 141 25.19 4.36 16.32
N TYR A 142 24.98 5.69 16.39
CA TYR A 142 26.04 6.65 16.66
C TYR A 142 26.73 6.38 18.02
N SER A 143 25.94 6.17 19.07
CA SER A 143 26.45 5.86 20.41
C SER A 143 27.30 4.58 20.44
N SER A 144 26.95 3.62 19.59
CA SER A 144 27.70 2.38 19.47
C SER A 144 29.06 2.56 18.80
N TYR A 145 29.15 3.34 17.72
CA TYR A 145 30.43 3.66 17.06
C TYR A 145 31.38 4.46 17.96
N LYS A 146 30.85 5.31 18.83
CA LYS A 146 31.64 6.14 19.76
C LYS A 146 31.91 5.46 21.09
N ASN A 147 31.37 4.24 21.32
CA ASN A 147 31.39 3.54 22.61
C ASN A 147 30.84 4.42 23.77
N GLU A 148 29.79 5.16 23.49
CA GLU A 148 29.15 6.12 24.39
C GLU A 148 27.78 5.61 24.83
N LYS A 149 27.31 6.05 26.00
CA LYS A 149 25.96 5.78 26.50
C LYS A 149 25.10 7.04 26.32
N ILE A 150 24.01 6.87 25.60
CA ILE A 150 22.96 7.87 25.52
C ILE A 150 21.83 7.42 26.41
N LEU A 151 21.45 8.25 27.39
CA LEU A 151 20.29 8.01 28.25
C LEU A 151 19.02 8.36 27.45
N TRP A 152 18.04 7.49 27.47
CA TRP A 152 16.76 7.68 26.78
C TRP A 152 16.10 9.01 27.14
N ARG A 153 16.12 9.37 28.43
CA ARG A 153 15.59 10.63 28.93
C ARG A 153 16.26 11.83 28.26
N ASP A 154 17.58 11.79 28.13
CA ASP A 154 18.32 12.90 27.52
C ASP A 154 18.09 12.97 26.02
N SER A 155 17.97 11.82 25.34
CA SER A 155 17.65 11.75 23.91
C SER A 155 16.28 12.36 23.65
N LEU A 156 15.26 11.93 24.37
CA LEU A 156 13.87 12.41 24.19
C LEU A 156 13.75 13.91 24.50
N THR A 157 14.36 14.36 25.63
CA THR A 157 14.30 15.77 26.00
C THR A 157 14.98 16.66 24.98
N LYS A 158 16.14 16.23 24.47
CA LYS A 158 16.92 17.04 23.51
C LYS A 158 16.34 17.02 22.11
N GLU A 159 15.80 15.89 21.67
CA GLU A 159 15.01 15.83 20.46
C GLU A 159 13.79 16.75 20.56
N PHE A 160 13.04 16.72 21.68
CA PHE A 160 11.90 17.59 21.89
C PHE A 160 12.27 19.08 21.89
N ILE A 161 13.39 19.48 22.54
CA ILE A 161 13.89 20.85 22.51
C ILE A 161 14.26 21.28 21.08
N LYS A 162 14.86 20.39 20.30
CA LYS A 162 15.21 20.65 18.92
C LYS A 162 13.97 20.90 18.05
N TRP A 163 12.92 20.12 18.27
CA TRP A 163 11.65 20.27 17.55
C TRP A 163 10.94 21.58 17.88
N LYS A 164 10.96 21.97 19.14
CA LYS A 164 10.44 23.27 19.58
C LYS A 164 11.11 24.44 18.86
N ASN A 165 12.34 24.25 18.41
CA ASN A 165 13.15 25.26 17.72
C ASN A 165 13.04 25.18 16.19
N PHE A 166 12.24 24.25 15.62
CA PHE A 166 11.98 24.24 14.19
C PHE A 166 11.17 25.48 13.78
N SER A 167 11.73 26.28 12.88
CA SER A 167 10.94 27.36 12.25
C SER A 167 9.83 26.75 11.37
N PRO A 168 8.71 27.48 11.15
CA PRO A 168 7.65 27.01 10.24
C PRO A 168 8.17 26.60 8.85
N LYS A 169 9.18 27.34 8.33
CA LYS A 169 9.84 27.00 7.06
C LYS A 169 10.56 25.64 7.09
N GLN A 170 11.21 25.31 8.21
CA GLN A 170 11.91 24.03 8.36
C GLN A 170 10.93 22.87 8.51
N LEU A 171 9.83 23.09 9.22
CA LEU A 171 8.76 22.13 9.35
C LEU A 171 8.11 21.85 8.00
N PHE A 172 7.81 22.87 7.21
CA PHE A 172 7.26 22.75 5.87
C PHE A 172 8.20 21.94 4.94
N LEU A 173 9.50 22.25 4.93
CA LEU A 173 10.49 21.50 4.17
C LEU A 173 10.58 20.03 4.61
N PHE A 174 10.43 19.78 5.91
CA PHE A 174 10.45 18.43 6.43
C PHE A 174 9.20 17.64 6.01
N VAL A 175 8.02 18.26 6.05
CA VAL A 175 6.77 17.63 5.57
C VAL A 175 6.86 17.30 4.08
N ILE A 176 7.35 18.22 3.24
CA ILE A 176 7.58 17.93 1.81
C ILE A 176 8.54 16.76 1.64
N TYR A 177 9.66 16.75 2.37
CA TYR A 177 10.61 15.65 2.32
C TYR A 177 9.97 14.32 2.72
N PHE A 178 9.13 14.33 3.77
CA PHE A 178 8.40 13.16 4.21
C PHE A 178 7.45 12.63 3.13
N ILE A 179 6.67 13.50 2.50
CA ILE A 179 5.76 13.12 1.39
C ILE A 179 6.54 12.49 0.22
N LEU A 180 7.70 13.03 -0.13
CA LEU A 180 8.56 12.47 -1.17
C LEU A 180 9.18 11.12 -0.81
N MET A 181 9.21 10.74 0.47
CA MET A 181 9.67 9.43 0.91
C MET A 181 8.58 8.34 0.75
N ILE A 182 7.30 8.69 0.81
CA ILE A 182 6.18 7.72 0.81
C ILE A 182 6.25 6.74 -0.37
N PRO A 183 6.41 7.17 -1.64
CA PRO A 183 6.44 6.23 -2.78
C PRO A 183 7.62 5.26 -2.76
N MET A 184 8.62 5.53 -1.94
CA MET A 184 9.86 4.76 -1.83
C MET A 184 9.98 4.06 -0.47
N SER A 185 8.89 3.98 0.29
CA SER A 185 8.89 3.44 1.65
C SER A 185 9.40 1.99 1.71
N ASN A 186 9.18 1.21 0.66
CA ASN A 186 9.60 -0.19 0.57
C ASN A 186 11.09 -0.38 0.24
N LEU A 187 11.86 0.69 -0.01
CA LEU A 187 13.29 0.64 -0.36
C LEU A 187 14.26 0.86 0.82
N GLY A 188 13.89 0.45 2.03
CA GLY A 188 14.81 0.37 3.16
C GLY A 188 14.86 1.57 4.11
N LEU A 189 14.29 2.72 3.77
CA LEU A 189 14.03 3.84 4.69
C LEU A 189 12.57 3.89 5.15
N SER A 190 11.87 2.76 5.07
CA SER A 190 10.50 2.67 5.53
C SER A 190 10.39 2.91 7.03
N SER A 191 9.46 3.73 7.43
CA SER A 191 8.98 3.87 8.80
C SER A 191 7.85 2.86 9.04
N ALA A 192 7.65 2.44 10.28
CA ALA A 192 6.48 1.64 10.67
C ALA A 192 5.14 2.25 10.24
N PHE A 193 5.11 3.56 9.97
CA PHE A 193 3.94 4.26 9.45
C PHE A 193 3.96 4.42 7.94
N SER A 194 5.12 4.67 7.32
CA SER A 194 5.19 4.89 5.87
C SER A 194 4.91 3.62 5.07
N GLU A 195 5.16 2.45 5.64
CA GLU A 195 4.82 1.15 5.03
C GLU A 195 3.30 0.97 4.81
N LYS A 196 2.47 1.66 5.61
CA LYS A 196 1.00 1.64 5.48
C LYS A 196 0.45 2.69 4.51
N PHE A 197 1.29 3.60 4.04
CA PHE A 197 0.92 4.61 3.06
C PHE A 197 1.46 4.21 1.69
N PHE A 198 0.68 3.46 0.96
CA PHE A 198 0.93 3.16 -0.44
C PHE A 198 -0.12 3.84 -1.33
N ILE A 199 0.18 3.99 -2.59
CA ILE A 199 -0.80 4.50 -3.55
C ILE A 199 -1.81 3.37 -3.79
N PRO A 200 -3.11 3.58 -3.47
CA PRO A 200 -4.12 2.55 -3.66
C PRO A 200 -4.11 1.98 -5.09
N THR A 201 -4.37 0.69 -5.21
CA THR A 201 -4.29 -0.04 -6.48
C THR A 201 -5.20 0.54 -7.54
N PHE A 202 -6.40 0.96 -7.19
CA PHE A 202 -7.34 1.59 -8.12
C PHE A 202 -6.78 2.88 -8.77
N ILE A 203 -5.94 3.67 -8.05
CA ILE A 203 -5.30 4.88 -8.62
C ILE A 203 -4.22 4.48 -9.63
N THR A 204 -3.40 3.48 -9.30
CA THR A 204 -2.33 3.02 -10.20
C THR A 204 -2.90 2.33 -11.43
N GLU A 205 -3.98 1.57 -11.28
CA GLU A 205 -4.69 0.92 -12.39
C GLU A 205 -5.28 1.94 -13.36
N GLU A 206 -6.00 2.96 -12.86
CA GLU A 206 -6.54 4.03 -13.70
C GLU A 206 -5.42 4.82 -14.41
N LEU A 207 -4.31 5.07 -13.70
CA LEU A 207 -3.14 5.70 -14.31
C LEU A 207 -2.54 4.82 -15.43
N MET A 208 -2.46 3.50 -15.24
CA MET A 208 -1.91 2.57 -16.24
C MET A 208 -2.80 2.43 -17.48
N LYS A 209 -4.12 2.62 -17.35
CA LYS A 209 -5.05 2.65 -18.49
C LYS A 209 -4.86 3.89 -19.40
N MET A 210 -4.26 4.97 -18.85
CA MET A 210 -4.01 6.19 -19.64
C MET A 210 -2.90 5.95 -20.68
N LYS A 211 -2.98 6.63 -21.83
CA LYS A 211 -1.91 6.62 -22.84
C LYS A 211 -0.59 7.08 -22.21
N ASN A 212 0.43 6.21 -22.22
CA ASN A 212 1.74 6.42 -21.57
C ASN A 212 1.70 6.45 -20.02
N GLY A 213 0.62 6.05 -19.36
CA GLY A 213 0.49 6.08 -17.90
C GLY A 213 1.58 5.28 -17.20
N VAL A 214 1.93 4.11 -17.70
CA VAL A 214 3.05 3.28 -17.21
C VAL A 214 4.38 4.05 -17.24
N VAL A 215 4.67 4.77 -18.33
CA VAL A 215 5.91 5.55 -18.47
C VAL A 215 5.93 6.71 -17.47
N VAL A 216 4.81 7.39 -17.30
CA VAL A 216 4.65 8.49 -16.33
C VAL A 216 4.86 7.97 -14.91
N TYR A 217 4.27 6.83 -14.55
CA TYR A 217 4.42 6.22 -13.23
C TYR A 217 5.86 5.80 -12.94
N ILE A 218 6.52 5.11 -13.88
CA ILE A 218 7.93 4.72 -13.75
C ILE A 218 8.82 5.97 -13.64
N ALA A 219 8.61 6.99 -14.45
CA ALA A 219 9.36 8.24 -14.37
C ALA A 219 9.19 8.93 -13.01
N PHE A 220 7.97 8.95 -12.47
CA PHE A 220 7.68 9.47 -11.13
C PHE A 220 8.47 8.71 -10.05
N LEU A 221 8.44 7.36 -10.06
CA LEU A 221 9.19 6.55 -9.11
C LEU A 221 10.70 6.77 -9.22
N VAL A 222 11.25 6.86 -10.43
CA VAL A 222 12.68 7.13 -10.67
C VAL A 222 13.08 8.50 -10.11
N ILE A 223 12.26 9.53 -10.32
CA ILE A 223 12.50 10.88 -9.78
C ILE A 223 12.46 10.86 -8.24
N CYS A 224 11.43 10.25 -7.64
CA CYS A 224 11.34 10.10 -6.20
C CYS A 224 12.55 9.35 -5.63
N GLY A 225 12.94 8.24 -6.25
CA GLY A 225 14.11 7.45 -5.87
C GLY A 225 15.41 8.27 -5.95
N TYR A 226 15.61 9.01 -7.02
CA TYR A 226 16.77 9.90 -7.15
C TYR A 226 16.83 10.96 -6.05
N ILE A 227 15.70 11.62 -5.75
CA ILE A 227 15.62 12.64 -4.69
C ILE A 227 15.92 12.01 -3.33
N ASN A 228 15.34 10.85 -3.04
CA ASN A 228 15.55 10.13 -1.78
C ASN A 228 17.02 9.76 -1.57
N ILE A 229 17.69 9.21 -2.59
CA ILE A 229 19.14 8.91 -2.53
C ILE A 229 19.97 10.16 -2.28
N ARG A 230 19.60 11.28 -2.92
CA ARG A 230 20.32 12.55 -2.75
C ARG A 230 20.15 13.15 -1.35
N LEU A 231 19.03 12.92 -0.71
CA LEU A 231 18.67 13.49 0.59
C LEU A 231 18.81 12.51 1.77
N ILE A 232 19.32 11.30 1.54
CA ILE A 232 19.35 10.20 2.52
C ILE A 232 20.10 10.53 3.82
N PHE A 233 21.10 11.38 3.76
CA PHE A 233 21.86 11.83 4.94
C PHE A 233 21.16 12.92 5.75
N THR A 234 20.06 13.51 5.24
CA THR A 234 19.42 14.71 5.83
C THR A 234 18.91 14.44 7.25
N ILE A 235 18.11 13.39 7.44
CA ILE A 235 17.57 13.05 8.77
C ILE A 235 18.70 12.68 9.75
N PRO A 236 19.62 11.74 9.45
CA PRO A 236 20.71 11.43 10.37
C PRO A 236 21.61 12.62 10.71
N LEU A 237 21.92 13.50 9.76
CA LEU A 237 22.64 14.74 10.03
C LEU A 237 21.83 15.65 10.96
N THR A 238 20.53 15.77 10.73
CA THR A 238 19.65 16.59 11.56
C THR A 238 19.58 16.06 12.99
N VAL A 239 19.62 14.75 13.18
CA VAL A 239 19.66 14.12 14.50
C VAL A 239 21.00 14.33 15.22
N ILE A 240 22.13 14.22 14.49
CA ILE A 240 23.48 14.26 15.07
C ILE A 240 23.91 15.69 15.39
N ASN A 241 23.71 16.63 14.47
CA ASN A 241 24.17 18.02 14.63
C ASN A 241 23.03 18.99 14.94
N ASN A 242 23.36 20.18 15.40
CA ASN A 242 22.38 21.23 15.73
C ASN A 242 22.21 22.25 14.59
N GLN A 243 22.30 21.80 13.34
CA GLN A 243 22.14 22.66 12.17
C GLN A 243 20.68 22.65 11.69
N PRO A 244 20.22 23.74 11.04
CA PRO A 244 18.90 23.78 10.41
C PRO A 244 18.70 22.65 9.40
N PHE A 245 17.46 22.16 9.28
CA PHE A 245 17.11 21.07 8.35
C PHE A 245 17.56 21.38 6.91
N SER A 246 17.33 22.60 6.42
CA SER A 246 17.76 23.05 5.10
C SER A 246 19.28 23.01 4.89
N THR A 247 20.06 23.28 5.93
CA THR A 247 21.53 23.15 5.90
C THR A 247 21.94 21.70 5.78
N ASN A 248 21.28 20.80 6.50
CA ASN A 248 21.54 19.36 6.43
C ASN A 248 21.10 18.75 5.09
N MET A 249 20.04 19.28 4.46
CA MET A 249 19.70 18.94 3.07
C MET A 249 20.84 19.29 2.11
N LYS A 250 21.40 20.49 2.20
CA LYS A 250 22.55 20.91 1.38
C LYS A 250 23.77 20.02 1.62
N LYS A 251 24.10 19.72 2.87
CA LYS A 251 25.17 18.77 3.22
C LYS A 251 24.93 17.39 2.62
N SER A 252 23.70 16.87 2.68
CA SER A 252 23.34 15.59 2.07
C SER A 252 23.58 15.60 0.55
N LEU A 253 23.15 16.66 -0.14
CA LEU A 253 23.39 16.86 -1.57
C LEU A 253 24.89 16.92 -1.92
N GLU A 254 25.72 17.51 -1.07
CA GLU A 254 27.17 17.55 -1.23
C GLU A 254 27.80 16.17 -1.05
N ILE A 255 27.44 15.45 0.03
CA ILE A 255 27.94 14.09 0.32
C ILE A 255 27.63 13.15 -0.84
N THR A 256 26.43 13.23 -1.39
CA THR A 256 25.95 12.37 -2.46
C THR A 256 26.28 12.86 -3.87
N LYS A 257 26.97 14.00 -4.01
CA LYS A 257 27.38 14.55 -5.32
C LYS A 257 28.35 13.61 -6.05
N LYS A 258 29.35 13.11 -5.31
CA LYS A 258 30.34 12.14 -5.82
C LYS A 258 30.20 10.83 -5.04
N GLY A 259 30.21 9.69 -5.72
CA GLY A 259 30.20 8.37 -5.06
C GLY A 259 28.83 7.77 -4.78
N LYS A 260 27.71 8.40 -5.19
CA LYS A 260 26.34 7.86 -5.01
C LYS A 260 26.18 6.44 -5.58
N ILE A 261 26.73 6.17 -6.77
CA ILE A 261 26.66 4.82 -7.38
C ILE A 261 27.43 3.80 -6.54
N ARG A 262 28.57 4.17 -5.96
CA ARG A 262 29.34 3.29 -5.07
C ARG A 262 28.60 2.99 -3.78
N LEU A 263 27.89 3.98 -3.21
CA LEU A 263 27.03 3.79 -2.04
C LEU A 263 25.88 2.84 -2.36
N LEU A 264 25.18 3.05 -3.47
CA LEU A 264 24.12 2.17 -3.92
C LEU A 264 24.60 0.73 -4.10
N PHE A 265 25.76 0.55 -4.76
CA PHE A 265 26.35 -0.76 -4.97
C PHE A 265 26.76 -1.44 -3.65
N MET A 266 27.25 -0.66 -2.67
CA MET A 266 27.55 -1.15 -1.32
C MET A 266 26.30 -1.65 -0.62
N TRP A 267 25.22 -0.84 -0.61
CA TRP A 267 23.96 -1.23 0.01
C TRP A 267 23.35 -2.43 -0.69
N PHE A 268 23.26 -2.41 -2.02
CA PHE A 268 22.78 -3.55 -2.78
C PHE A 268 23.52 -4.84 -2.43
N ARG A 269 24.84 -4.80 -2.32
CA ARG A 269 25.64 -5.98 -1.93
C ARG A 269 25.35 -6.45 -0.51
N LEU A 270 25.23 -5.54 0.46
CA LEU A 270 24.93 -5.89 1.84
C LEU A 270 23.50 -6.45 1.96
N GLU A 271 22.54 -5.82 1.29
CA GLU A 271 21.16 -6.29 1.24
C GLU A 271 21.04 -7.63 0.51
N ALA A 272 21.74 -7.84 -0.60
CA ALA A 272 21.75 -9.13 -1.31
C ALA A 272 22.24 -10.28 -0.39
N VAL A 273 23.31 -10.06 0.38
CA VAL A 273 23.77 -11.06 1.36
C VAL A 273 22.72 -11.33 2.43
N LEU A 274 22.06 -10.26 2.91
CA LEU A 274 21.00 -10.37 3.90
C LEU A 274 19.81 -11.17 3.35
N VAL A 275 19.30 -10.79 2.16
CA VAL A 275 18.17 -11.45 1.49
C VAL A 275 18.47 -12.92 1.20
N ILE A 276 19.67 -13.24 0.68
CA ILE A 276 20.07 -14.63 0.44
C ILE A 276 20.09 -15.43 1.75
N THR A 277 20.67 -14.86 2.82
CA THR A 277 20.74 -15.55 4.11
C THR A 277 19.34 -15.77 4.71
N GLY A 278 18.47 -14.76 4.62
CA GLY A 278 17.07 -14.84 5.06
C GLY A 278 16.28 -15.85 4.25
N GLY A 279 16.42 -15.81 2.93
CA GLY A 279 15.80 -16.77 2.02
C GLY A 279 16.20 -18.22 2.33
N ILE A 280 17.48 -18.47 2.58
CA ILE A 280 17.95 -19.81 2.98
C ILE A 280 17.32 -20.25 4.32
N LEU A 281 17.24 -19.37 5.32
CA LEU A 281 16.63 -19.70 6.60
C LEU A 281 15.13 -19.98 6.47
N LEU A 282 14.42 -19.19 5.69
CA LEU A 282 13.00 -19.40 5.41
C LEU A 282 12.79 -20.71 4.62
N TRP A 283 13.61 -20.96 3.62
CA TRP A 283 13.54 -22.18 2.83
C TRP A 283 13.80 -23.44 3.69
N VAL A 284 14.82 -23.40 4.57
CA VAL A 284 15.09 -24.50 5.52
C VAL A 284 13.92 -24.68 6.49
N ASN A 285 13.34 -23.59 7.02
CA ASN A 285 12.15 -23.66 7.86
C ASN A 285 10.99 -24.35 7.12
N THR A 286 10.74 -23.97 5.87
CA THR A 286 9.70 -24.56 5.02
C THR A 286 9.94 -26.06 4.80
N LEU A 287 11.15 -26.46 4.44
CA LEU A 287 11.49 -27.89 4.25
C LEU A 287 11.27 -28.71 5.53
N VAL A 288 11.62 -28.17 6.68
CA VAL A 288 11.42 -28.87 7.96
C VAL A 288 9.94 -29.14 8.21
N PHE A 289 9.06 -28.14 7.98
CA PHE A 289 7.64 -28.31 8.20
C PHE A 289 6.97 -29.16 7.12
N GLU A 290 7.40 -29.08 5.86
CA GLU A 290 6.96 -29.98 4.79
C GLU A 290 7.25 -31.46 5.11
N LEU A 291 8.38 -31.74 5.78
CA LEU A 291 8.74 -33.10 6.21
C LEU A 291 7.97 -33.55 7.46
N LEU A 292 7.57 -32.61 8.34
CA LEU A 292 6.86 -32.93 9.59
C LEU A 292 5.35 -33.10 9.38
N ASP A 293 4.79 -32.36 8.45
CA ASP A 293 3.35 -32.33 8.12
C ASP A 293 3.16 -32.12 6.61
N SER A 294 3.23 -33.21 5.84
CA SER A 294 3.09 -33.17 4.39
C SER A 294 1.68 -32.76 3.92
N SER A 295 0.67 -32.88 4.81
CA SER A 295 -0.70 -32.45 4.50
C SER A 295 -0.90 -30.96 4.64
N GLY A 296 -0.06 -30.27 5.41
CA GLY A 296 -0.19 -28.85 5.72
C GLY A 296 -1.43 -28.49 6.55
N ARG A 297 -2.11 -29.47 7.14
CA ARG A 297 -3.41 -29.27 7.85
C ARG A 297 -3.29 -29.10 9.35
N GLU A 298 -2.18 -29.52 9.93
CA GLU A 298 -2.01 -29.50 11.38
C GLU A 298 -1.87 -28.09 11.92
N ILE A 299 -2.88 -27.61 12.63
CA ILE A 299 -2.94 -26.24 13.19
C ILE A 299 -1.71 -25.89 14.01
N VAL A 300 -1.18 -26.86 14.79
CA VAL A 300 -0.01 -26.64 15.64
C VAL A 300 1.23 -26.37 14.79
N TYR A 301 1.48 -27.19 13.75
CA TYR A 301 2.62 -27.01 12.86
C TYR A 301 2.50 -25.73 12.06
N ASN A 302 1.31 -25.39 11.56
CA ASN A 302 1.03 -24.13 10.86
C ASN A 302 1.36 -22.92 11.74
N ASN A 303 0.92 -22.91 13.00
CA ASN A 303 1.23 -21.86 13.95
C ASN A 303 2.73 -21.74 14.22
N VAL A 304 3.43 -22.85 14.47
CA VAL A 304 4.86 -22.82 14.76
C VAL A 304 5.66 -22.37 13.54
N PHE A 305 5.32 -22.86 12.34
CA PHE A 305 5.90 -22.40 11.07
C PHE A 305 5.75 -20.89 10.89
N TYR A 306 4.53 -20.38 11.10
CA TYR A 306 4.22 -18.96 11.00
C TYR A 306 5.04 -18.12 11.99
N ILE A 307 5.07 -18.51 13.26
CA ILE A 307 5.85 -17.82 14.31
C ILE A 307 7.34 -17.74 13.91
N ILE A 308 7.94 -18.86 13.50
CA ILE A 308 9.35 -18.91 13.12
C ILE A 308 9.60 -18.04 11.89
N SER A 309 8.78 -18.17 10.86
CA SER A 309 8.88 -17.37 9.63
C SER A 309 8.74 -15.87 9.90
N ARG A 310 7.77 -15.45 10.72
CA ARG A 310 7.58 -14.04 11.12
C ARG A 310 8.76 -13.52 11.95
N ILE A 311 9.34 -14.33 12.84
CA ILE A 311 10.55 -13.97 13.59
C ILE A 311 11.72 -13.77 12.62
N ILE A 312 11.95 -14.67 11.68
CA ILE A 312 13.00 -14.55 10.68
C ILE A 312 12.81 -13.24 9.89
N LEU A 313 11.65 -13.02 9.30
CA LEU A 313 11.34 -11.81 8.53
C LEU A 313 11.54 -10.53 9.35
N PHE A 314 11.05 -10.49 10.57
CA PHE A 314 11.21 -9.34 11.46
C PHE A 314 12.70 -9.03 11.74
N PHE A 315 13.51 -10.05 11.97
CA PHE A 315 14.95 -9.88 12.15
C PHE A 315 15.63 -9.31 10.90
N PHE A 316 15.22 -9.79 9.72
CA PHE A 316 15.80 -9.32 8.46
C PHE A 316 15.38 -7.89 8.11
N ILE A 317 14.14 -7.50 8.37
CA ILE A 317 13.66 -6.11 8.22
C ILE A 317 14.46 -5.17 9.14
N ILE A 318 14.62 -5.53 10.42
CA ILE A 318 15.44 -4.73 11.36
C ILE A 318 16.89 -4.68 10.91
N ALA A 319 17.47 -5.78 10.46
CA ALA A 319 18.86 -5.83 10.02
C ALA A 319 19.10 -4.94 8.78
N SER A 320 18.17 -4.94 7.82
CA SER A 320 18.21 -4.06 6.65
C SER A 320 18.21 -2.58 7.07
N LYS A 321 17.25 -2.16 7.91
CA LYS A 321 17.22 -0.79 8.47
C LYS A 321 18.52 -0.42 9.19
N LEU A 322 19.07 -1.34 9.97
CA LEU A 322 20.33 -1.13 10.70
C LEU A 322 21.54 -1.06 9.77
N ILE A 323 21.62 -1.85 8.71
CA ILE A 323 22.67 -1.78 7.69
C ILE A 323 22.71 -0.40 7.06
N LEU A 324 21.55 0.09 6.62
CA LEU A 324 21.43 1.38 5.99
C LEU A 324 21.81 2.51 6.94
N ILE A 325 21.20 2.58 8.13
CA ILE A 325 21.45 3.64 9.12
C ILE A 325 22.91 3.56 9.63
N SER A 326 23.43 2.36 9.85
CA SER A 326 24.82 2.17 10.29
C SER A 326 25.84 2.65 9.26
N SER A 327 25.57 2.40 7.99
CA SER A 327 26.38 2.91 6.86
C SER A 327 26.38 4.42 6.81
N ILE A 328 25.20 5.04 6.93
CA ILE A 328 25.04 6.50 6.90
C ILE A 328 25.75 7.14 8.11
N VAL A 329 25.51 6.62 9.30
CA VAL A 329 26.10 7.14 10.55
C VAL A 329 27.61 7.00 10.55
N LYS A 330 28.17 5.89 10.05
CA LYS A 330 29.60 5.69 9.90
C LYS A 330 30.20 6.78 8.99
N ILE A 331 29.62 7.02 7.83
CA ILE A 331 30.07 8.04 6.89
C ILE A 331 30.03 9.45 7.52
N ILE A 332 28.95 9.76 8.24
CA ILE A 332 28.79 11.04 8.96
C ILE A 332 29.87 11.18 10.04
N SER A 333 30.11 10.14 10.82
CA SER A 333 31.11 10.11 11.89
C SER A 333 32.54 10.27 11.36
N ASP A 334 32.87 9.63 10.22
CA ASP A 334 34.18 9.74 9.57
C ASP A 334 34.43 11.14 9.00
N ARG A 335 33.37 11.90 8.69
CA ARG A 335 33.45 13.29 8.28
C ARG A 335 33.55 14.29 9.43
N GLY A 336 33.69 13.81 10.68
CA GLY A 336 33.91 14.63 11.86
C GLY A 336 32.67 15.31 12.42
N GLU A 337 31.46 14.97 11.95
CA GLU A 337 30.22 15.44 12.57
C GLU A 337 30.07 14.84 13.98
N LYS A 338 29.73 15.67 14.96
CA LYS A 338 29.64 15.30 16.37
C LYS A 338 28.24 15.57 16.91
N LEU A 339 27.83 14.79 17.90
CA LEU A 339 26.62 15.04 18.64
C LEU A 339 26.68 16.41 19.30
N PHE A 340 25.57 17.14 19.22
CA PHE A 340 25.44 18.48 19.82
C PHE A 340 25.25 18.46 21.34
N PHE A 341 25.22 17.27 21.95
CA PHE A 341 25.09 17.09 23.39
C PHE A 341 26.12 16.11 23.95
N LYS A 342 26.35 16.21 25.27
CA LYS A 342 27.31 15.37 25.96
C LYS A 342 26.72 13.97 26.19
N THR A 343 27.58 12.97 26.06
CA THR A 343 27.28 11.55 26.29
C THR A 343 28.14 11.06 27.46
N ALA A 344 27.73 9.96 28.08
CA ALA A 344 28.49 9.31 29.14
C ALA A 344 29.29 8.11 28.56
N PRO A 345 30.44 7.73 29.14
CA PRO A 345 31.13 6.52 28.77
C PRO A 345 30.28 5.26 29.08
N ARG A 346 30.45 4.24 28.26
CA ARG A 346 29.71 2.98 28.39
C ARG A 346 30.35 2.11 29.49
N VAL A 347 29.55 1.62 30.42
CA VAL A 347 30.00 0.73 31.51
C VAL A 347 29.71 -0.72 31.11
N ASP A 348 30.67 -1.61 31.31
CA ASP A 348 30.66 -3.02 30.82
C ASP A 348 29.58 -3.94 31.44
N ASN A 349 29.02 -3.60 32.61
CA ASN A 349 28.00 -4.40 33.29
C ASN A 349 26.66 -4.56 32.58
N GLU A 350 26.50 -4.00 31.38
CA GLU A 350 25.22 -3.99 30.63
C GLU A 350 24.97 -5.24 29.76
N ILE A 351 25.96 -6.07 29.48
CA ILE A 351 25.81 -7.21 28.55
C ILE A 351 24.81 -8.25 29.08
N LYS A 352 24.88 -8.62 30.35
CA LYS A 352 23.92 -9.57 30.97
C LYS A 352 22.51 -9.01 30.96
N ARG A 353 22.35 -7.71 31.29
CA ARG A 353 21.06 -7.02 31.25
C ARG A 353 20.47 -6.97 29.85
N ARG A 354 21.27 -6.73 28.80
CA ARG A 354 20.83 -6.72 27.40
C ARG A 354 20.37 -8.09 26.94
N LYS A 355 21.08 -9.17 27.29
CA LYS A 355 20.63 -10.54 26.97
C LYS A 355 19.30 -10.87 27.65
N LYS A 356 19.11 -10.50 28.93
CA LYS A 356 17.85 -10.70 29.65
C LYS A 356 16.69 -9.92 29.00
N LEU A 357 16.92 -8.67 28.67
CA LEU A 357 15.90 -7.86 27.98
C LEU A 357 15.58 -8.40 26.59
N ALA A 358 16.58 -8.86 25.82
CA ALA A 358 16.36 -9.51 24.54
C ALA A 358 15.53 -10.78 24.66
N ALA A 359 15.77 -11.59 25.69
CA ALA A 359 14.96 -12.78 25.97
C ALA A 359 13.49 -12.40 26.28
N ILE A 360 13.26 -11.38 27.12
CA ILE A 360 11.90 -10.92 27.45
C ILE A 360 11.18 -10.39 26.19
N THR A 361 11.86 -9.57 25.38
CA THR A 361 11.25 -9.05 24.14
C THR A 361 11.00 -10.15 23.12
N SER A 362 11.83 -11.20 23.08
CA SER A 362 11.58 -12.38 22.23
C SER A 362 10.33 -13.15 22.66
N VAL A 363 10.13 -13.35 23.98
CA VAL A 363 8.89 -13.98 24.49
C VAL A 363 7.65 -13.16 24.11
N ILE A 364 7.71 -11.84 24.27
CA ILE A 364 6.61 -10.96 23.86
C ILE A 364 6.30 -11.12 22.35
N MET A 365 7.34 -11.14 21.50
CA MET A 365 7.15 -11.34 20.06
C MET A 365 6.56 -12.71 19.72
N ILE A 366 7.00 -13.77 20.40
CA ILE A 366 6.42 -15.11 20.24
C ILE A 366 4.93 -15.12 20.60
N ILE A 367 4.56 -14.45 21.70
CA ILE A 367 3.14 -14.35 22.10
C ILE A 367 2.33 -13.59 21.05
N ILE A 368 2.83 -12.44 20.55
CA ILE A 368 2.15 -11.64 19.53
C ILE A 368 1.98 -12.45 18.24
N PHE A 369 3.07 -13.01 17.72
CA PHE A 369 3.00 -13.80 16.47
C PHE A 369 2.21 -15.10 16.63
N GLY A 370 2.27 -15.72 17.81
CA GLY A 370 1.45 -16.89 18.13
C GLY A 370 -0.03 -16.58 18.15
N HIS A 371 -0.43 -15.43 18.71
CA HIS A 371 -1.82 -14.98 18.67
C HIS A 371 -2.27 -14.68 17.25
N MET A 372 -1.44 -13.98 16.45
CA MET A 372 -1.75 -13.71 15.04
C MET A 372 -1.87 -14.99 14.20
N GLY A 373 -0.94 -15.93 14.39
CA GLY A 373 -0.99 -17.22 13.71
C GLY A 373 -2.22 -18.03 14.10
N TYR A 374 -2.54 -18.08 15.40
CA TYR A 374 -3.76 -18.75 15.87
C TYR A 374 -5.02 -18.15 15.22
N GLN A 375 -5.16 -16.84 15.17
CA GLN A 375 -6.28 -16.19 14.49
C GLN A 375 -6.34 -16.55 12.99
N MET A 376 -5.19 -16.66 12.32
CA MET A 376 -5.12 -16.98 10.90
C MET A 376 -5.50 -18.43 10.59
N PHE A 377 -5.04 -19.40 11.39
CA PHE A 377 -5.21 -20.82 11.11
C PHE A 377 -6.34 -21.49 11.90
N SER A 378 -6.97 -20.80 12.86
CA SER A 378 -8.13 -21.32 13.60
C SER A 378 -9.46 -21.02 12.92
N THR A 379 -9.50 -20.14 11.94
CA THR A 379 -10.67 -19.86 11.12
C THR A 379 -10.70 -20.82 9.93
N GLU A 380 -11.77 -21.60 9.84
CA GLU A 380 -12.03 -22.42 8.67
C GLU A 380 -12.23 -21.53 7.43
N ILE A 381 -11.86 -22.04 6.27
CA ILE A 381 -12.11 -21.37 4.99
C ILE A 381 -13.62 -21.25 4.79
N ASN A 382 -14.09 -20.06 4.48
CA ASN A 382 -15.47 -19.84 4.07
C ASN A 382 -15.69 -20.38 2.65
N LYS A 383 -16.12 -21.64 2.57
CA LYS A 383 -16.42 -22.29 1.28
C LYS A 383 -17.69 -21.76 0.60
N ASN A 384 -18.48 -20.95 1.31
CA ASN A 384 -19.74 -20.37 0.80
C ASN A 384 -19.58 -18.93 0.32
N VAL A 385 -18.35 -18.43 0.22
CA VAL A 385 -18.09 -17.10 -0.33
C VAL A 385 -18.53 -17.04 -1.80
N LEU A 386 -19.24 -15.98 -2.19
CA LEU A 386 -19.65 -15.80 -3.59
C LEU A 386 -18.44 -15.47 -4.48
N ILE A 387 -18.28 -16.22 -5.55
CA ILE A 387 -17.28 -15.97 -6.59
C ILE A 387 -17.92 -15.05 -7.63
N ILE A 388 -17.46 -13.80 -7.71
CA ILE A 388 -18.03 -12.77 -8.57
C ILE A 388 -17.00 -12.38 -9.63
N ALA A 389 -17.28 -12.71 -10.90
CA ALA A 389 -16.40 -12.41 -12.01
C ALA A 389 -16.53 -10.94 -12.40
N HIS A 390 -15.48 -10.13 -12.19
CA HIS A 390 -15.41 -8.71 -12.51
C HIS A 390 -15.46 -8.48 -14.02
N ARG A 391 -16.54 -7.84 -14.51
CA ARG A 391 -16.82 -7.62 -15.95
C ARG A 391 -16.82 -8.91 -16.79
N GLY A 392 -17.18 -10.03 -16.15
CA GLY A 392 -17.03 -11.37 -16.72
C GLY A 392 -15.61 -11.92 -16.60
N TYR A 393 -15.26 -12.92 -17.41
CA TYR A 393 -13.93 -13.55 -17.41
C TYR A 393 -13.10 -13.12 -18.62
N SER A 394 -12.28 -12.12 -18.45
CA SER A 394 -11.52 -11.44 -19.51
C SER A 394 -10.48 -12.33 -20.22
N LYS A 395 -10.12 -13.49 -19.66
CA LYS A 395 -9.28 -14.49 -20.33
C LYS A 395 -10.03 -15.24 -21.45
N MET A 396 -11.36 -15.10 -21.55
CA MET A 396 -12.18 -15.79 -22.55
C MET A 396 -12.99 -14.84 -23.44
N GLY A 397 -12.94 -13.53 -23.22
CA GLY A 397 -13.66 -12.54 -24.03
C GLY A 397 -13.21 -11.12 -23.68
N VAL A 398 -13.74 -10.13 -24.41
CA VAL A 398 -13.59 -8.73 -24.03
C VAL A 398 -14.36 -8.49 -22.72
N GLU A 399 -13.84 -7.68 -21.80
CA GLU A 399 -14.58 -7.28 -20.60
C GLU A 399 -15.98 -6.77 -20.95
N ASN A 400 -16.97 -7.06 -20.12
CA ASN A 400 -18.37 -6.65 -20.33
C ASN A 400 -19.00 -7.16 -21.64
N SER A 401 -18.51 -8.29 -22.19
CA SER A 401 -19.07 -8.93 -23.38
C SER A 401 -19.84 -10.22 -23.06
N LEU A 402 -20.60 -10.71 -24.02
CA LEU A 402 -21.33 -11.99 -23.88
C LEU A 402 -20.38 -13.18 -23.78
N GLU A 403 -19.19 -13.09 -24.39
CA GLU A 403 -18.15 -14.10 -24.35
C GLU A 403 -17.50 -14.17 -22.96
N SER A 404 -17.20 -13.00 -22.33
CA SER A 404 -16.66 -12.97 -20.97
C SER A 404 -17.68 -13.46 -19.93
N LEU A 405 -18.97 -13.15 -20.13
CA LEU A 405 -20.08 -13.69 -19.35
C LEU A 405 -20.12 -15.23 -19.43
N ALA A 406 -20.08 -15.79 -20.64
CA ALA A 406 -20.06 -17.23 -20.84
C ALA A 406 -18.80 -17.88 -20.27
N GLY A 407 -17.66 -17.19 -20.38
CA GLY A 407 -16.39 -17.60 -19.77
C GLY A 407 -16.48 -17.71 -18.25
N ALA A 408 -17.08 -16.72 -17.57
CA ALA A 408 -17.28 -16.71 -16.13
C ALA A 408 -18.13 -17.90 -15.66
N LYS A 409 -19.21 -18.19 -16.37
CA LYS A 409 -20.04 -19.39 -16.09
C LYS A 409 -19.23 -20.68 -16.22
N LYS A 410 -18.40 -20.77 -17.26
CA LYS A 410 -17.61 -21.97 -17.53
C LYS A 410 -16.60 -22.27 -16.42
N VAL A 411 -16.03 -21.25 -15.79
CA VAL A 411 -15.07 -21.42 -14.69
C VAL A 411 -15.74 -21.52 -13.32
N GLY A 412 -17.08 -21.40 -13.26
CA GLY A 412 -17.88 -21.67 -12.07
C GLY A 412 -18.08 -20.44 -11.18
N ALA A 413 -18.08 -19.23 -11.73
CA ALA A 413 -18.52 -18.05 -11.01
C ALA A 413 -20.00 -18.13 -10.61
N ASP A 414 -20.35 -17.62 -9.43
CA ASP A 414 -21.73 -17.53 -8.93
C ASP A 414 -22.45 -16.33 -9.53
N TYR A 415 -21.73 -15.22 -9.65
CA TYR A 415 -22.20 -13.96 -10.24
C TYR A 415 -21.21 -13.45 -11.28
N VAL A 416 -21.76 -12.70 -12.24
CA VAL A 416 -20.96 -11.83 -13.09
C VAL A 416 -21.29 -10.39 -12.72
N GLU A 417 -20.26 -9.65 -12.38
CA GLU A 417 -20.34 -8.21 -12.24
C GLU A 417 -20.26 -7.57 -13.64
N LEU A 418 -21.04 -6.52 -13.85
CA LEU A 418 -21.07 -5.75 -15.10
C LEU A 418 -21.39 -4.28 -14.85
N ASP A 419 -20.88 -3.44 -15.72
CA ASP A 419 -21.10 -1.98 -15.67
C ASP A 419 -22.17 -1.56 -16.69
N ILE A 420 -23.17 -0.81 -16.26
CA ILE A 420 -24.17 -0.25 -17.19
C ILE A 420 -24.18 1.27 -17.19
N GLN A 421 -24.38 1.83 -18.38
CA GLN A 421 -24.49 3.27 -18.64
C GLN A 421 -25.68 3.58 -19.52
N LEU A 422 -26.22 4.81 -19.42
CA LEU A 422 -27.25 5.29 -20.33
C LEU A 422 -26.64 5.87 -21.61
N THR A 423 -27.24 5.50 -22.75
CA THR A 423 -27.03 6.13 -24.06
C THR A 423 -27.80 7.42 -24.16
N LYS A 424 -27.55 8.19 -25.22
CA LYS A 424 -28.26 9.42 -25.55
C LYS A 424 -29.79 9.26 -25.66
N ASP A 425 -30.26 8.09 -26.10
CA ASP A 425 -31.67 7.73 -26.25
C ASP A 425 -32.22 6.92 -25.06
N ASN A 426 -31.55 7.02 -23.89
CA ASN A 426 -31.95 6.39 -22.61
C ASN A 426 -32.06 4.86 -22.67
N LYS A 427 -31.18 4.20 -23.41
CA LYS A 427 -30.98 2.75 -23.36
C LYS A 427 -29.82 2.39 -22.47
N PHE A 428 -29.94 1.31 -21.69
CA PHE A 428 -28.82 0.79 -20.91
C PHE A 428 -27.93 -0.10 -21.77
N VAL A 429 -26.63 0.22 -21.82
CA VAL A 429 -25.59 -0.57 -22.49
C VAL A 429 -24.55 -1.03 -21.50
N VAL A 430 -23.92 -2.19 -21.78
CA VAL A 430 -22.93 -2.78 -20.88
C VAL A 430 -21.53 -2.30 -21.30
N MET A 431 -20.98 -1.37 -20.54
CA MET A 431 -19.68 -0.75 -20.81
C MET A 431 -19.14 -0.07 -19.55
N HIS A 432 -17.86 -0.31 -19.23
CA HIS A 432 -17.21 0.33 -18.09
C HIS A 432 -16.82 1.79 -18.38
N ASP A 433 -16.10 2.01 -19.47
CA ASP A 433 -15.53 3.32 -19.77
C ASP A 433 -16.59 4.30 -20.25
N PHE A 434 -16.59 5.53 -19.73
CA PHE A 434 -17.44 6.59 -20.25
C PHE A 434 -17.07 6.97 -21.69
N ASN A 435 -15.77 6.89 -22.03
CA ASN A 435 -15.25 7.16 -23.37
C ASN A 435 -14.85 5.87 -24.08
N LEU A 436 -15.37 5.66 -25.27
CA LEU A 436 -15.22 4.42 -26.05
C LEU A 436 -13.81 4.21 -26.65
N LYS A 437 -12.88 5.13 -26.42
CA LYS A 437 -11.56 5.13 -27.08
C LYS A 437 -10.71 3.89 -26.77
N ARG A 438 -10.73 3.39 -25.52
CA ARG A 438 -9.88 2.29 -25.10
C ARG A 438 -10.23 0.98 -25.79
N LEU A 439 -11.50 0.62 -25.82
CA LEU A 439 -11.95 -0.65 -26.36
C LEU A 439 -12.42 -0.56 -27.83
N ALA A 440 -13.11 0.52 -28.21
CA ALA A 440 -13.65 0.68 -29.56
C ALA A 440 -12.80 1.57 -30.48
N GLY A 441 -11.76 2.25 -29.97
CA GLY A 441 -10.95 3.18 -30.76
C GLY A 441 -11.63 4.51 -31.12
N VAL A 442 -12.86 4.75 -30.66
CA VAL A 442 -13.69 5.91 -30.99
C VAL A 442 -13.67 6.91 -29.83
N ASP A 443 -13.18 8.12 -30.07
CA ASP A 443 -13.10 9.19 -29.06
C ASP A 443 -14.44 9.90 -28.90
N LYS A 444 -15.42 9.19 -28.35
CA LYS A 444 -16.77 9.69 -28.03
C LYS A 444 -17.24 9.10 -26.69
N MET A 445 -18.12 9.83 -26.01
CA MET A 445 -18.73 9.35 -24.77
C MET A 445 -19.94 8.47 -25.09
N VAL A 446 -20.21 7.46 -24.26
CA VAL A 446 -21.41 6.61 -24.35
C VAL A 446 -22.69 7.48 -24.40
N LYS A 447 -22.81 8.46 -23.51
CA LYS A 447 -23.95 9.37 -23.39
C LYS A 447 -24.21 10.24 -24.62
N ASP A 448 -23.26 10.41 -25.52
CA ASP A 448 -23.38 11.25 -26.72
C ASP A 448 -23.88 10.47 -27.93
N LEU A 449 -23.96 9.14 -27.81
CA LEU A 449 -24.36 8.23 -28.88
C LEU A 449 -25.71 7.55 -28.57
N THR A 450 -26.49 7.28 -29.60
CA THR A 450 -27.66 6.40 -29.50
C THR A 450 -27.23 4.94 -29.45
N PHE A 451 -28.12 4.05 -29.00
CA PHE A 451 -27.83 2.62 -29.00
C PHE A 451 -27.52 2.10 -30.41
N ASP A 452 -28.29 2.53 -31.43
CA ASP A 452 -28.06 2.13 -32.83
C ASP A 452 -26.68 2.56 -33.38
N GLU A 453 -26.07 3.61 -32.82
CA GLU A 453 -24.71 4.03 -33.15
C GLU A 453 -23.67 3.17 -32.40
N ILE A 454 -23.95 2.78 -31.15
CA ILE A 454 -23.07 2.02 -30.29
C ILE A 454 -22.99 0.57 -30.70
N GLU A 455 -24.10 -0.09 -31.03
CA GLU A 455 -24.15 -1.51 -31.43
C GLU A 455 -23.31 -1.84 -32.67
N LYS A 456 -23.07 -0.82 -33.54
CA LYS A 456 -22.23 -0.94 -34.74
C LYS A 456 -20.74 -0.93 -34.46
N LEU A 457 -20.34 -0.61 -33.21
CA LEU A 457 -18.94 -0.52 -32.84
C LEU A 457 -18.41 -1.90 -32.44
N THR A 458 -17.19 -2.18 -32.88
CA THR A 458 -16.46 -3.36 -32.44
C THR A 458 -15.52 -2.95 -31.31
N ILE A 459 -15.60 -3.66 -30.17
CA ILE A 459 -14.66 -3.55 -29.07
C ILE A 459 -13.59 -4.63 -29.17
N SER A 460 -12.38 -4.30 -28.72
CA SER A 460 -11.24 -5.20 -28.80
C SER A 460 -10.39 -5.13 -27.54
N GLN A 461 -9.98 -6.29 -27.00
CA GLN A 461 -9.09 -6.42 -25.85
C GLN A 461 -8.18 -7.63 -26.04
N GLY A 462 -6.88 -7.43 -26.09
CA GLY A 462 -5.94 -8.48 -26.45
C GLY A 462 -6.23 -9.07 -27.84
N ASN A 463 -6.51 -10.36 -27.90
CA ASN A 463 -6.84 -11.06 -29.13
C ASN A 463 -8.35 -11.22 -29.37
N PHE A 464 -9.18 -10.72 -28.42
CA PHE A 464 -10.62 -10.86 -28.48
C PHE A 464 -11.27 -9.65 -29.15
N LYS A 465 -12.39 -9.89 -29.81
CA LYS A 465 -13.26 -8.87 -30.38
C LYS A 465 -14.70 -9.22 -30.06
N SER A 466 -15.51 -8.20 -29.81
CA SER A 466 -16.94 -8.33 -29.57
C SER A 466 -17.69 -7.05 -29.97
N HIS A 467 -18.96 -6.97 -29.70
CA HIS A 467 -19.77 -5.75 -29.75
C HIS A 467 -20.12 -5.28 -28.33
N ILE A 468 -20.65 -4.08 -28.19
CA ILE A 468 -21.17 -3.56 -26.94
C ILE A 468 -22.61 -4.02 -26.79
N PRO A 469 -22.94 -4.93 -25.86
CA PRO A 469 -24.30 -5.45 -25.72
C PRO A 469 -25.23 -4.43 -25.04
N SER A 470 -26.51 -4.49 -25.35
CA SER A 470 -27.52 -3.87 -24.49
C SER A 470 -27.61 -4.62 -23.15
N PHE A 471 -28.13 -3.95 -22.12
CA PHE A 471 -28.38 -4.61 -20.82
C PHE A 471 -29.38 -5.76 -20.99
N GLU A 472 -30.41 -5.60 -21.81
CA GLU A 472 -31.39 -6.65 -22.12
C GLU A 472 -30.73 -7.88 -22.76
N GLU A 473 -29.86 -7.69 -23.74
CA GLU A 473 -29.12 -8.79 -24.40
C GLU A 473 -28.28 -9.54 -23.40
N PHE A 474 -27.56 -8.83 -22.52
CA PHE A 474 -26.71 -9.40 -21.50
C PHE A 474 -27.51 -10.19 -20.45
N VAL A 475 -28.65 -9.65 -19.99
CA VAL A 475 -29.58 -10.34 -19.07
C VAL A 475 -30.15 -11.60 -19.70
N ASN A 476 -30.59 -11.54 -20.97
CA ASN A 476 -31.12 -12.72 -21.65
C ASN A 476 -30.06 -13.82 -21.76
N ARG A 477 -28.83 -13.44 -22.10
CA ARG A 477 -27.71 -14.38 -22.14
C ARG A 477 -27.38 -14.97 -20.76
N ALA A 478 -27.43 -14.16 -19.71
CA ALA A 478 -27.22 -14.63 -18.34
C ALA A 478 -28.29 -15.64 -17.90
N LYS A 479 -29.55 -15.41 -18.27
CA LYS A 479 -30.67 -16.36 -18.02
C LYS A 479 -30.45 -17.70 -18.76
N GLU A 480 -30.04 -17.65 -20.03
CA GLU A 480 -29.73 -18.87 -20.81
C GLU A 480 -28.63 -19.68 -20.16
N LEU A 481 -27.61 -19.01 -19.64
CA LEU A 481 -26.47 -19.63 -18.97
C LEU A 481 -26.77 -20.03 -17.51
N ASN A 482 -27.92 -19.64 -16.97
CA ASN A 482 -28.28 -19.81 -15.58
C ASN A 482 -27.17 -19.27 -14.65
N ILE A 483 -26.79 -17.98 -14.81
CA ILE A 483 -25.85 -17.26 -13.96
C ILE A 483 -26.50 -15.96 -13.51
N LYS A 484 -26.21 -15.52 -12.27
CA LYS A 484 -26.72 -14.30 -11.69
C LYS A 484 -25.82 -13.11 -12.04
N LEU A 485 -26.37 -11.91 -11.96
CA LEU A 485 -25.66 -10.67 -12.24
C LEU A 485 -25.57 -9.78 -11.00
N LEU A 486 -24.42 -9.10 -10.85
CA LEU A 486 -24.21 -7.97 -9.97
C LEU A 486 -24.04 -6.73 -10.84
N VAL A 487 -25.08 -5.89 -10.90
CA VAL A 487 -25.18 -4.78 -11.87
C VAL A 487 -24.63 -3.50 -11.26
N GLU A 488 -23.53 -2.97 -11.77
CA GLU A 488 -23.03 -1.65 -11.39
C GLU A 488 -23.69 -0.55 -12.24
N LEU A 489 -24.39 0.37 -11.58
CA LEU A 489 -24.87 1.61 -12.22
C LEU A 489 -23.73 2.64 -12.21
N LYS A 490 -23.31 3.08 -13.42
CA LYS A 490 -22.27 4.10 -13.62
C LYS A 490 -22.86 5.41 -14.13
N PRO A 491 -23.32 6.29 -13.24
CA PRO A 491 -23.79 7.60 -13.66
C PRO A 491 -22.61 8.45 -14.14
N HIS A 492 -22.76 9.06 -15.31
CA HIS A 492 -21.74 9.93 -15.95
C HIS A 492 -21.94 11.43 -15.65
N GLY A 493 -22.98 11.78 -14.85
CA GLY A 493 -23.42 13.16 -14.58
C GLY A 493 -24.25 13.73 -15.74
N GLY A 494 -25.45 14.13 -15.41
CA GLY A 494 -26.46 14.63 -16.40
C GLY A 494 -27.48 13.57 -16.79
N GLU A 495 -27.63 12.50 -16.03
CA GLU A 495 -28.74 11.55 -16.14
C GLU A 495 -30.07 12.25 -15.95
N PRO A 496 -31.14 11.72 -16.58
CA PRO A 496 -32.49 12.25 -16.37
C PRO A 496 -32.87 12.08 -14.87
N TYR A 497 -33.68 13.01 -14.37
CA TYR A 497 -34.09 13.01 -12.95
C TYR A 497 -34.80 11.72 -12.51
N ASN A 498 -35.34 10.94 -13.43
CA ASN A 498 -36.00 9.65 -13.21
C ASN A 498 -35.05 8.45 -13.47
N TYR A 499 -33.75 8.62 -13.37
CA TYR A 499 -32.76 7.58 -13.70
C TYR A 499 -32.97 6.29 -12.89
N ALA A 500 -33.16 6.39 -11.56
CA ALA A 500 -33.46 5.25 -10.71
C ALA A 500 -34.76 4.52 -11.15
N GLU A 501 -35.79 5.28 -11.53
CA GLU A 501 -37.04 4.71 -11.99
C GLU A 501 -36.91 3.99 -13.34
N LEU A 502 -36.14 4.56 -14.28
CA LEU A 502 -35.80 3.89 -15.55
C LEU A 502 -35.16 2.54 -15.31
N PHE A 503 -34.20 2.49 -14.37
CA PHE A 503 -33.53 1.24 -14.02
C PHE A 503 -34.47 0.23 -13.34
N ILE A 504 -35.25 0.64 -12.35
CA ILE A 504 -36.25 -0.20 -11.69
C ILE A 504 -37.23 -0.81 -12.71
N ASN A 505 -37.74 0.02 -13.61
CA ASN A 505 -38.68 -0.41 -14.66
C ASN A 505 -38.02 -1.43 -15.60
N GLU A 506 -36.74 -1.25 -15.93
CA GLU A 506 -35.99 -2.17 -16.78
C GLU A 506 -35.76 -3.52 -16.06
N MET A 507 -35.37 -3.50 -14.79
CA MET A 507 -35.23 -4.73 -13.99
C MET A 507 -36.53 -5.52 -13.92
N LYS A 508 -37.66 -4.83 -13.67
CA LYS A 508 -39.01 -5.45 -13.65
C LYS A 508 -39.44 -5.96 -15.03
N ARG A 509 -39.21 -5.18 -16.09
CA ARG A 509 -39.51 -5.60 -17.47
C ARG A 509 -38.76 -6.88 -17.82
N LEU A 510 -37.53 -7.00 -17.36
CA LEU A 510 -36.72 -8.19 -17.55
C LEU A 510 -37.02 -9.30 -16.52
N GLY A 511 -37.79 -9.04 -15.46
CA GLY A 511 -38.15 -10.02 -14.43
C GLY A 511 -36.95 -10.52 -13.65
N VAL A 512 -36.05 -9.61 -13.26
CA VAL A 512 -34.79 -9.93 -12.55
C VAL A 512 -34.60 -9.14 -11.25
N GLU A 513 -35.56 -8.30 -10.88
CA GLU A 513 -35.54 -7.41 -9.73
C GLU A 513 -35.34 -8.13 -8.38
N LYS A 514 -35.73 -9.40 -8.28
CA LYS A 514 -35.61 -10.22 -7.07
C LYS A 514 -34.43 -11.19 -7.10
N THR A 515 -33.71 -11.25 -8.20
CA THR A 515 -32.68 -12.30 -8.41
C THR A 515 -31.29 -11.75 -8.61
N TYR A 516 -31.19 -10.53 -9.11
CA TYR A 516 -29.92 -9.86 -9.36
C TYR A 516 -29.67 -8.81 -8.28
N LYS A 517 -28.38 -8.60 -7.98
CA LYS A 517 -27.94 -7.55 -7.07
C LYS A 517 -27.53 -6.30 -7.85
N THR A 518 -27.69 -5.16 -7.25
CA THR A 518 -27.38 -3.87 -7.88
C THR A 518 -26.43 -3.08 -6.99
N MET A 519 -25.46 -2.40 -7.57
CA MET A 519 -24.54 -1.55 -6.81
C MET A 519 -24.18 -0.28 -7.58
N SER A 520 -23.69 0.73 -6.88
CA SER A 520 -23.14 1.95 -7.47
C SER A 520 -22.17 2.63 -6.50
N GLY A 521 -21.21 3.39 -7.05
CA GLY A 521 -20.44 4.37 -6.29
C GLY A 521 -21.27 5.62 -5.92
N ASN A 522 -22.48 5.78 -6.44
CA ASN A 522 -23.39 6.88 -6.10
C ASN A 522 -24.44 6.41 -5.09
N LEU A 523 -24.22 6.75 -3.80
CA LEU A 523 -25.09 6.37 -2.71
C LEU A 523 -26.53 6.89 -2.88
N ASP A 524 -26.71 8.14 -3.35
CA ASP A 524 -28.04 8.75 -3.50
C ASP A 524 -28.92 7.94 -4.45
N ILE A 525 -28.35 7.41 -5.53
CA ILE A 525 -29.06 6.55 -6.49
C ILE A 525 -29.47 5.23 -5.83
N MET A 526 -28.56 4.63 -5.06
CA MET A 526 -28.84 3.36 -4.37
C MET A 526 -29.94 3.52 -3.31
N GLU A 527 -29.86 4.55 -2.48
CA GLU A 527 -30.92 4.87 -1.50
C GLU A 527 -32.25 5.25 -2.16
N GLU A 528 -32.22 5.85 -3.36
CA GLU A 528 -33.44 6.12 -4.11
C GLU A 528 -34.07 4.83 -4.64
N ILE A 529 -33.29 3.89 -5.16
CA ILE A 529 -33.77 2.58 -5.62
C ILE A 529 -34.35 1.81 -4.44
N GLU A 530 -33.60 1.70 -3.34
CA GLU A 530 -34.05 1.03 -2.11
C GLU A 530 -35.40 1.58 -1.61
N ARG A 531 -35.55 2.90 -1.60
CA ARG A 531 -36.79 3.54 -1.17
C ARG A 531 -37.96 3.29 -2.11
N LYS A 532 -37.73 3.25 -3.44
CA LYS A 532 -38.78 3.06 -4.47
C LYS A 532 -39.17 1.59 -4.63
N ASP A 533 -38.20 0.70 -4.52
CA ASP A 533 -38.38 -0.75 -4.70
C ASP A 533 -37.41 -1.57 -3.84
N PRO A 534 -37.74 -1.83 -2.58
CA PRO A 534 -36.90 -2.60 -1.68
C PRO A 534 -36.81 -4.11 -2.02
N GLU A 535 -37.41 -4.57 -3.12
CA GLU A 535 -37.22 -5.92 -3.64
C GLU A 535 -35.91 -6.05 -4.46
N ILE A 536 -35.32 -4.93 -4.88
CA ILE A 536 -34.04 -4.86 -5.56
C ILE A 536 -32.94 -4.75 -4.50
N GLU A 537 -32.11 -5.75 -4.38
CA GLU A 537 -31.01 -5.77 -3.42
C GLU A 537 -29.91 -4.76 -3.81
N THR A 538 -29.69 -3.73 -2.98
CA THR A 538 -28.83 -2.58 -3.29
C THR A 538 -27.52 -2.58 -2.52
N GLY A 539 -26.42 -2.17 -3.16
CA GLY A 539 -25.10 -2.09 -2.57
C GLY A 539 -24.37 -0.78 -2.84
N HIS A 540 -23.61 -0.29 -1.88
CA HIS A 540 -22.78 0.89 -2.02
C HIS A 540 -21.32 0.51 -2.26
N ILE A 541 -20.74 0.96 -3.40
CA ILE A 541 -19.31 0.78 -3.72
C ILE A 541 -18.50 1.87 -3.04
N ILE A 542 -17.56 1.46 -2.23
CA ILE A 542 -16.71 2.34 -1.42
C ILE A 542 -15.25 2.06 -1.75
N ALA A 543 -14.64 2.91 -2.56
CA ALA A 543 -13.24 2.81 -2.93
C ALA A 543 -12.29 3.20 -1.78
N LEU A 544 -12.69 4.14 -0.93
CA LEU A 544 -11.89 4.60 0.19
C LEU A 544 -12.76 4.79 1.43
N GLN A 545 -12.44 4.05 2.51
CA GLN A 545 -13.16 4.08 3.78
C GLN A 545 -12.19 4.09 4.96
N PHE A 546 -12.33 5.10 5.81
CA PHE A 546 -11.72 5.13 7.15
C PHE A 546 -12.79 5.51 8.17
N GLY A 547 -12.79 4.85 9.32
CA GLY A 547 -13.85 4.97 10.31
C GLY A 547 -14.94 3.91 10.12
N ASN A 548 -16.04 4.02 10.86
CA ASN A 548 -17.17 3.11 10.79
C ASN A 548 -18.06 3.43 9.58
N PHE A 549 -18.96 2.51 9.22
CA PHE A 549 -19.98 2.82 8.22
C PHE A 549 -20.98 3.83 8.77
N SER A 550 -21.41 4.76 7.91
CA SER A 550 -22.60 5.58 8.15
C SER A 550 -23.87 4.72 8.15
N ASP A 551 -24.99 5.33 8.51
CA ASP A 551 -26.29 4.64 8.53
C ASP A 551 -26.96 4.74 7.15
N GLU A 552 -26.31 4.16 6.14
CA GLU A 552 -26.73 4.13 4.75
C GLU A 552 -27.89 3.14 4.56
N LYS A 553 -28.85 3.50 3.70
CA LYS A 553 -30.02 2.67 3.40
C LYS A 553 -29.77 1.82 2.15
N VAL A 554 -28.88 0.83 2.30
CA VAL A 554 -28.53 -0.18 1.30
C VAL A 554 -28.45 -1.54 1.98
N ASP A 555 -28.47 -2.63 1.24
CA ASP A 555 -28.44 -4.00 1.79
C ASP A 555 -27.03 -4.50 2.07
N PHE A 556 -26.04 -4.10 1.25
CA PHE A 556 -24.67 -4.56 1.39
C PHE A 556 -23.65 -3.47 1.03
N PHE A 557 -22.40 -3.67 1.44
CA PHE A 557 -21.26 -2.81 1.11
C PHE A 557 -20.30 -3.51 0.14
N VAL A 558 -19.68 -2.75 -0.75
CA VAL A 558 -18.69 -3.24 -1.71
C VAL A 558 -17.39 -2.47 -1.50
N LEU A 559 -16.43 -3.09 -0.80
CA LEU A 559 -15.21 -2.44 -0.33
C LEU A 559 -14.00 -2.78 -1.19
N GLU A 560 -13.21 -1.78 -1.50
CA GLU A 560 -11.87 -1.95 -2.07
C GLU A 560 -10.91 -2.54 -1.02
N ASP A 561 -9.97 -3.43 -1.43
CA ASP A 561 -9.01 -4.15 -0.55
C ASP A 561 -8.29 -3.23 0.44
N PHE A 562 -7.87 -2.03 0.00
CA PHE A 562 -7.21 -1.05 0.85
C PHE A 562 -8.06 -0.58 2.04
N SER A 563 -9.37 -0.52 1.85
CA SER A 563 -10.33 -0.02 2.85
C SER A 563 -10.74 -1.09 3.84
N PHE A 564 -10.67 -2.37 3.47
CA PHE A 564 -11.13 -3.48 4.30
C PHE A 564 -10.29 -3.65 5.58
N ASN A 565 -10.97 -3.83 6.71
CA ASN A 565 -10.37 -4.26 7.97
C ASN A 565 -11.42 -4.95 8.86
N ASP A 566 -10.94 -5.72 9.85
CA ASP A 566 -11.82 -6.50 10.74
C ASP A 566 -12.80 -5.65 11.57
N ILE A 567 -12.48 -4.37 11.80
CA ILE A 567 -13.38 -3.44 12.51
C ILE A 567 -14.59 -3.10 11.63
N LEU A 568 -14.34 -2.81 10.34
CA LEU A 568 -15.41 -2.57 9.38
C LEU A 568 -16.27 -3.81 9.15
N SER A 569 -15.66 -5.00 9.04
CA SER A 569 -16.42 -6.25 8.96
C SER A 569 -17.34 -6.44 10.16
N ALA A 570 -16.84 -6.22 11.38
CA ALA A 570 -17.66 -6.29 12.59
C ALA A 570 -18.75 -5.22 12.65
N ASP A 571 -18.50 -4.00 12.11
CA ASP A 571 -19.49 -2.93 12.06
C ASP A 571 -20.62 -3.23 11.06
N ALA A 572 -20.29 -3.72 9.86
CA ALA A 572 -21.26 -4.17 8.86
C ALA A 572 -22.17 -5.28 9.44
N LYS A 573 -21.57 -6.27 10.08
CA LYS A 573 -22.30 -7.35 10.74
C LYS A 573 -23.27 -6.86 11.81
N LYS A 574 -22.88 -5.87 12.62
CA LYS A 574 -23.80 -5.23 13.59
C LYS A 574 -24.98 -4.53 12.93
N LYS A 575 -24.77 -4.01 11.72
CA LYS A 575 -25.81 -3.36 10.91
C LYS A 575 -26.63 -4.38 10.10
N GLY A 576 -26.32 -5.68 10.18
CA GLY A 576 -26.97 -6.75 9.43
C GLY A 576 -26.69 -6.68 7.92
N LYS A 577 -25.52 -6.15 7.52
CA LYS A 577 -25.15 -5.94 6.12
C LYS A 577 -23.97 -6.82 5.75
N ASP A 578 -24.02 -7.36 4.53
CA ASP A 578 -22.95 -8.13 3.93
C ASP A 578 -21.85 -7.22 3.37
N ILE A 579 -20.64 -7.77 3.24
CA ILE A 579 -19.51 -7.11 2.55
C ILE A 579 -19.09 -7.96 1.38
N LEU A 580 -19.02 -7.34 0.20
CA LEU A 580 -18.25 -7.82 -0.96
C LEU A 580 -16.92 -7.08 -1.01
N VAL A 581 -15.85 -7.72 -1.48
CA VAL A 581 -14.52 -7.10 -1.62
C VAL A 581 -14.07 -7.09 -3.08
N TRP A 582 -13.39 -6.01 -3.53
CA TRP A 582 -12.93 -5.81 -4.92
C TRP A 582 -11.63 -5.01 -4.99
N THR A 583 -10.81 -5.08 -6.05
CA THR A 583 -10.71 -6.23 -6.98
C THR A 583 -9.60 -7.12 -6.44
N ILE A 584 -9.88 -8.40 -6.24
CA ILE A 584 -8.98 -9.34 -5.56
C ILE A 584 -8.42 -10.32 -6.61
N ASP A 585 -7.23 -10.04 -7.12
CA ASP A 585 -6.67 -10.71 -8.29
C ASP A 585 -5.40 -11.53 -8.02
N ASP A 586 -5.04 -11.68 -6.76
CA ASP A 586 -3.89 -12.48 -6.34
C ASP A 586 -4.27 -13.55 -5.30
N SER A 587 -3.65 -14.72 -5.40
CA SER A 587 -3.91 -15.89 -4.56
C SER A 587 -3.81 -15.58 -3.06
N GLU A 588 -2.86 -14.73 -2.64
CA GLU A 588 -2.64 -14.41 -1.23
C GLU A 588 -3.80 -13.61 -0.64
N ASN A 589 -4.31 -12.61 -1.37
CA ASN A 589 -5.49 -11.87 -0.93
C ASN A 589 -6.76 -12.70 -1.05
N ILE A 590 -6.88 -13.56 -2.07
CA ILE A 590 -7.99 -14.52 -2.17
C ILE A 590 -8.05 -15.36 -0.89
N VAL A 591 -6.96 -16.03 -0.53
CA VAL A 591 -6.89 -16.84 0.70
C VAL A 591 -7.14 -16.00 1.95
N LYS A 592 -6.58 -14.79 2.04
CA LYS A 592 -6.87 -13.85 3.13
C LYS A 592 -8.38 -13.65 3.31
N TYR A 593 -9.11 -13.40 2.22
CA TYR A 593 -10.54 -13.14 2.28
C TYR A 593 -11.39 -14.39 2.49
N LEU A 594 -10.92 -15.56 2.06
CA LEU A 594 -11.54 -16.84 2.40
C LEU A 594 -11.53 -17.13 3.91
N HIS A 595 -10.61 -16.54 4.66
CA HIS A 595 -10.54 -16.60 6.13
C HIS A 595 -11.20 -15.40 6.83
N LYS A 596 -11.91 -14.52 6.10
CA LYS A 596 -12.60 -13.34 6.64
C LYS A 596 -14.11 -13.46 6.52
N ASP A 597 -14.81 -12.68 7.34
CA ASP A 597 -16.28 -12.58 7.30
C ASP A 597 -16.67 -11.62 6.16
N VAL A 598 -16.59 -12.13 4.92
CA VAL A 598 -17.03 -11.48 3.68
C VAL A 598 -18.01 -12.40 2.95
N ALA A 599 -19.01 -11.81 2.30
CA ALA A 599 -20.03 -12.55 1.57
C ALA A 599 -19.59 -12.91 0.15
N GLY A 600 -18.69 -12.13 -0.46
CA GLY A 600 -18.22 -12.39 -1.82
C GLY A 600 -16.92 -11.69 -2.18
N ILE A 601 -16.24 -12.23 -3.19
CA ILE A 601 -14.98 -11.75 -3.77
C ILE A 601 -15.23 -11.40 -5.23
N ILE A 602 -15.03 -10.14 -5.60
CA ILE A 602 -15.05 -9.64 -6.98
C ILE A 602 -13.63 -9.68 -7.52
N THR A 603 -13.42 -10.39 -8.64
CA THR A 603 -12.08 -10.69 -9.19
C THR A 603 -12.06 -10.84 -10.71
N ASP A 604 -10.94 -10.51 -11.34
CA ASP A 604 -10.64 -10.83 -12.74
C ASP A 604 -10.27 -12.31 -12.95
N TYR A 605 -10.04 -13.06 -11.83
CA TYR A 605 -9.58 -14.45 -11.81
C TYR A 605 -10.52 -15.38 -11.02
N PRO A 606 -11.79 -15.53 -11.43
CA PRO A 606 -12.75 -16.40 -10.73
C PRO A 606 -12.33 -17.87 -10.70
N ASP A 607 -11.56 -18.34 -11.69
CA ASP A 607 -10.92 -19.65 -11.71
C ASP A 607 -9.99 -19.85 -10.52
N MET A 608 -9.20 -18.84 -10.16
CA MET A 608 -8.26 -18.90 -9.04
C MET A 608 -8.99 -18.96 -7.69
N VAL A 609 -10.08 -18.19 -7.51
CA VAL A 609 -10.87 -18.26 -6.27
C VAL A 609 -11.45 -19.65 -6.07
N LYS A 610 -11.97 -20.24 -7.15
CA LYS A 610 -12.51 -21.61 -7.11
C LYS A 610 -11.43 -22.64 -6.78
N GLU A 611 -10.25 -22.53 -7.40
CA GLU A 611 -9.12 -23.39 -7.11
C GLU A 611 -8.70 -23.31 -5.64
N GLU A 612 -8.64 -22.11 -5.05
CA GLU A 612 -8.27 -21.91 -3.64
C GLU A 612 -9.34 -22.47 -2.67
N ILE A 613 -10.64 -22.45 -3.06
CA ILE A 613 -11.73 -23.06 -2.27
C ILE A 613 -11.66 -24.60 -2.34
N GLU A 614 -11.34 -25.15 -3.50
CA GLU A 614 -11.27 -26.60 -3.74
C GLU A 614 -9.97 -27.21 -3.24
N ASN A 615 -8.88 -26.42 -3.15
CA ASN A 615 -7.60 -26.86 -2.66
C ASN A 615 -7.65 -27.18 -1.17
N GLU A 616 -7.72 -28.48 -0.86
CA GLU A 616 -7.69 -28.95 0.51
C GLU A 616 -6.26 -29.08 1.09
N GLU A 617 -5.24 -29.08 0.24
CA GLU A 617 -3.84 -29.24 0.62
C GLU A 617 -3.07 -27.96 0.32
N ASP A 618 -2.54 -27.35 1.36
CA ASP A 618 -1.77 -26.11 1.28
C ASP A 618 -0.34 -26.38 1.76
N SER A 619 0.58 -26.53 0.81
CA SER A 619 1.97 -26.82 1.09
C SER A 619 2.62 -25.69 1.89
N TYR A 620 3.65 -25.99 2.71
CA TYR A 620 4.39 -24.95 3.42
C TYR A 620 5.16 -24.01 2.48
N PHE A 621 5.39 -24.40 1.23
CA PHE A 621 5.96 -23.53 0.20
C PHE A 621 4.95 -22.47 -0.25
N GLU A 622 3.68 -22.82 -0.41
CA GLU A 622 2.59 -21.89 -0.72
C GLU A 622 2.38 -20.91 0.44
N LYS A 623 2.31 -21.43 1.67
CA LYS A 623 2.23 -20.59 2.89
C LYS A 623 3.40 -19.62 3.02
N LEU A 624 4.64 -20.04 2.67
CA LEU A 624 5.79 -19.14 2.64
C LEU A 624 5.63 -18.06 1.56
N THR A 625 5.18 -18.44 0.37
CA THR A 625 4.97 -17.50 -0.74
C THR A 625 3.97 -16.42 -0.36
N ARG A 626 2.82 -16.81 0.22
CA ARG A 626 1.81 -15.88 0.75
C ARG A 626 2.38 -14.97 1.83
N LEU A 627 3.11 -15.53 2.78
CA LEU A 627 3.74 -14.76 3.85
C LEU A 627 4.74 -13.71 3.32
N LEU A 628 5.52 -14.04 2.30
CA LEU A 628 6.46 -13.11 1.68
C LEU A 628 5.73 -12.00 0.92
N TYR A 629 4.69 -12.35 0.19
CA TYR A 629 3.89 -11.38 -0.55
C TYR A 629 3.23 -10.34 0.36
N GLN A 630 2.63 -10.76 1.48
CA GLN A 630 2.07 -9.86 2.50
C GLN A 630 3.08 -8.87 3.11
N ASN A 631 4.38 -9.14 2.99
CA ASN A 631 5.43 -8.24 3.49
C ASN A 631 6.04 -7.36 2.39
N ILE A 632 5.72 -7.61 1.11
CA ILE A 632 6.19 -6.82 -0.03
C ILE A 632 5.16 -5.75 -0.44
N LYS A 633 3.86 -6.02 -0.26
CA LYS A 633 2.78 -5.03 -0.37
C LYS A 633 2.78 -4.08 0.84
#